data_1ca2705abe8fe44191bcd45d1f168c4b
#
_entry.id   1ca2705abe8fe44191bcd45d1f168c4b
#
_cell.length_a   1.000
_cell.length_b   1.000
_cell.length_c   1.000
_cell.angle_alpha   90.00
_cell.angle_beta   90.00
_cell.angle_gamma   90.00
#
_symmetry.space_group_name_H-M   'P 1'
#
loop_
_entity.id
_entity.type
_entity.pdbx_description
1 polymer ?
#
loop_
_entity_poly.entity_id
_entity_poly.type
_entity_poly.pdbx_seq_one_letter_code
_entity_poly.pdbx_strand_id
1 'polypeptide(L)'
;MKRFSLLGLAVVTFLFGQEFKLGGKAGDFTIQDVKGKPVQFSALKGDLTVITFIATKCPISNDYNGRMTALYNDYAPKGVKFVFINSNNTEPAAEVETHTKQNGFPFQVHKDDKNLVADRFGAQVTPESFVLDKAGVIRYHGSIDDSQVLARVQVQRLRKALDSVLAGQPLESPQTKAFGCTIKRVKKAS
;
A
#
# COMPACT_ATOMS: atom_id res chain seq x y z
N MET A 1 -36.13 -43.26 28.71
CA MET A 1 -35.96 -41.89 28.20
C MET A 1 -34.50 -41.56 28.27
N LYS A 2 -33.77 -41.65 27.14
CA LYS A 2 -32.30 -41.36 27.04
C LYS A 2 -32.13 -39.91 26.57
N ARG A 3 -31.55 -39.07 27.41
CA ARG A 3 -31.20 -37.66 27.05
C ARG A 3 -29.86 -37.69 26.27
N PHE A 4 -29.87 -37.37 24.99
CA PHE A 4 -28.66 -37.08 24.23
C PHE A 4 -28.25 -35.61 24.47
N SER A 5 -27.11 -35.45 25.09
CA SER A 5 -26.47 -34.14 25.31
C SER A 5 -25.62 -33.85 24.08
N LEU A 6 -26.05 -32.90 23.21
CA LEU A 6 -25.22 -32.40 22.09
C LEU A 6 -24.18 -31.44 22.67
N LEU A 7 -22.93 -31.91 22.70
CA LEU A 7 -21.77 -31.04 22.95
C LEU A 7 -21.48 -30.25 21.67
N GLY A 8 -21.81 -28.96 21.66
CA GLY A 8 -21.46 -28.06 20.57
C GLY A 8 -19.96 -27.78 20.56
N LEU A 9 -19.27 -28.27 19.53
CA LEU A 9 -17.85 -27.98 19.29
C LEU A 9 -17.74 -26.57 18.72
N ALA A 10 -17.33 -25.60 19.55
CA ALA A 10 -17.02 -24.24 19.09
C ALA A 10 -15.70 -24.29 18.31
N VAL A 11 -15.78 -24.20 16.97
CA VAL A 11 -14.62 -24.04 16.11
C VAL A 11 -14.14 -22.59 16.25
N VAL A 12 -13.10 -22.38 17.05
CA VAL A 12 -12.37 -21.12 17.10
C VAL A 12 -11.48 -21.05 15.87
N THR A 13 -11.97 -20.38 14.82
CA THR A 13 -11.15 -20.03 13.65
C THR A 13 -10.14 -18.96 14.06
N PHE A 14 -8.89 -19.33 14.25
CA PHE A 14 -7.79 -18.39 14.31
C PHE A 14 -7.66 -17.72 12.95
N LEU A 15 -8.12 -16.49 12.83
CA LEU A 15 -7.82 -15.61 11.74
C LEU A 15 -6.32 -15.19 11.83
N PHE A 16 -5.43 -16.07 11.42
CA PHE A 16 -4.09 -15.65 11.03
C PHE A 16 -4.24 -14.63 9.92
N GLY A 17 -3.62 -13.46 10.07
CA GLY A 17 -3.73 -12.35 9.13
C GLY A 17 -3.45 -12.83 7.70
N GLN A 18 -4.52 -12.91 6.89
CA GLN A 18 -4.44 -13.38 5.51
C GLN A 18 -3.52 -12.45 4.72
N GLU A 19 -2.50 -13.02 4.08
CA GLU A 19 -1.64 -12.29 3.16
C GLU A 19 -2.47 -11.82 1.95
N PHE A 20 -2.24 -10.57 1.53
CA PHE A 20 -2.87 -10.00 0.36
C PHE A 20 -2.00 -10.29 -0.87
N LYS A 21 -2.52 -11.07 -1.80
CA LYS A 21 -1.80 -11.50 -3.01
C LYS A 21 -2.44 -10.92 -4.25
N LEU A 22 -1.66 -10.80 -5.32
CA LEU A 22 -2.15 -10.41 -6.63
C LEU A 22 -3.33 -11.32 -7.05
N GLY A 23 -4.41 -10.72 -7.56
CA GLY A 23 -5.66 -11.40 -7.86
C GLY A 23 -6.51 -11.75 -6.63
N GLY A 24 -5.95 -11.65 -5.42
CA GLY A 24 -6.68 -11.81 -4.17
C GLY A 24 -7.30 -10.50 -3.68
N LYS A 25 -8.25 -10.63 -2.75
CA LYS A 25 -8.95 -9.50 -2.17
C LYS A 25 -8.23 -9.01 -0.91
N ALA A 26 -7.85 -7.74 -0.89
CA ALA A 26 -7.39 -7.09 0.33
C ALA A 26 -8.60 -6.85 1.26
N GLY A 27 -8.53 -7.43 2.47
CA GLY A 27 -9.49 -7.12 3.53
C GLY A 27 -9.23 -5.74 4.13
N ASP A 28 -10.13 -5.31 5.02
CA ASP A 28 -9.94 -4.04 5.74
C ASP A 28 -8.76 -4.12 6.72
N PHE A 29 -8.15 -2.97 6.98
CA PHE A 29 -7.04 -2.82 7.92
C PHE A 29 -7.03 -1.40 8.50
N THR A 30 -6.30 -1.24 9.60
CA THR A 30 -6.13 0.05 10.27
C THR A 30 -4.70 0.54 10.07
N ILE A 31 -4.57 1.80 9.69
CA ILE A 31 -3.34 2.59 9.71
C ILE A 31 -3.54 3.78 10.63
N GLN A 32 -2.52 4.58 10.85
CA GLN A 32 -2.63 5.79 11.66
C GLN A 32 -2.32 7.02 10.80
N ASP A 33 -2.99 8.12 11.07
CA ASP A 33 -2.51 9.41 10.58
C ASP A 33 -1.24 9.85 11.36
N VAL A 34 -0.61 10.94 10.93
CA VAL A 34 0.60 11.46 11.57
C VAL A 34 0.37 12.03 12.98
N LYS A 35 -0.87 12.10 13.42
CA LYS A 35 -1.25 12.46 14.80
C LYS A 35 -1.53 11.22 15.66
N GLY A 36 -1.35 10.01 15.12
CA GLY A 36 -1.60 8.75 15.79
C GLY A 36 -3.07 8.33 15.84
N LYS A 37 -3.96 9.05 15.14
CA LYS A 37 -5.37 8.69 15.08
C LYS A 37 -5.56 7.48 14.15
N PRO A 38 -6.26 6.42 14.59
CA PRO A 38 -6.53 5.27 13.74
C PRO A 38 -7.47 5.64 12.58
N VAL A 39 -7.15 5.14 11.39
CA VAL A 39 -7.89 5.33 10.15
C VAL A 39 -8.13 3.96 9.53
N GLN A 40 -9.38 3.62 9.26
CA GLN A 40 -9.74 2.39 8.57
C GLN A 40 -9.52 2.54 7.06
N PHE A 41 -8.95 1.54 6.42
CA PHE A 41 -8.74 1.54 4.97
C PHE A 41 -10.06 1.70 4.20
N SER A 42 -11.14 1.11 4.70
CA SER A 42 -12.49 1.25 4.13
C SER A 42 -12.95 2.71 4.01
N ALA A 43 -12.46 3.63 4.84
CA ALA A 43 -12.74 5.06 4.74
C ALA A 43 -11.88 5.79 3.69
N LEU A 44 -10.79 5.18 3.24
CA LEU A 44 -9.83 5.77 2.30
C LEU A 44 -9.97 5.23 0.86
N LYS A 45 -10.50 4.02 0.71
CA LYS A 45 -10.61 3.36 -0.60
C LYS A 45 -11.71 3.98 -1.47
N GLY A 46 -11.56 3.81 -2.79
CA GLY A 46 -12.53 4.17 -3.81
C GLY A 46 -12.76 3.05 -4.80
N ASP A 47 -13.34 3.39 -5.95
CA ASP A 47 -13.56 2.44 -7.06
C ASP A 47 -12.22 1.94 -7.64
N LEU A 48 -11.20 2.77 -7.59
CA LEU A 48 -9.80 2.40 -7.86
C LEU A 48 -8.93 3.02 -6.77
N THR A 49 -8.08 2.21 -6.14
CA THR A 49 -7.21 2.65 -5.05
C THR A 49 -5.76 2.26 -5.33
N VAL A 50 -4.86 3.21 -5.20
CA VAL A 50 -3.40 2.98 -5.20
C VAL A 50 -2.91 3.02 -3.77
N ILE A 51 -2.24 1.94 -3.33
CA ILE A 51 -1.49 1.92 -2.08
C ILE A 51 -0.02 1.95 -2.45
N THR A 52 0.73 2.90 -1.88
CA THR A 52 2.19 2.97 -2.09
C THR A 52 2.91 3.06 -0.75
N PHE A 53 3.80 2.10 -0.51
CA PHE A 53 4.71 2.13 0.62
C PHE A 53 5.88 3.04 0.32
N ILE A 54 6.13 4.03 1.19
CA ILE A 54 7.17 5.05 1.02
C ILE A 54 8.04 5.18 2.27
N ALA A 55 9.17 5.85 2.13
CA ALA A 55 10.09 6.11 3.24
C ALA A 55 10.62 7.55 3.18
N THR A 56 10.85 8.14 4.36
CA THR A 56 11.43 9.49 4.48
C THR A 56 12.95 9.50 4.34
N LYS A 57 13.61 8.43 4.81
CA LYS A 57 15.08 8.27 4.82
C LYS A 57 15.65 7.48 3.64
N CYS A 58 14.80 6.95 2.77
CA CYS A 58 15.25 6.20 1.60
C CYS A 58 15.53 7.15 0.43
N PRO A 59 16.79 7.29 -0.04
CA PRO A 59 17.10 8.13 -1.19
C PRO A 59 16.29 7.72 -2.44
N ILE A 60 16.16 6.40 -2.67
CA ILE A 60 15.39 5.88 -3.81
C ILE A 60 13.91 6.27 -3.71
N SER A 61 13.29 6.16 -2.52
CA SER A 61 11.90 6.62 -2.32
C SER A 61 11.77 8.13 -2.59
N ASN A 62 12.75 8.92 -2.14
CA ASN A 62 12.74 10.37 -2.30
C ASN A 62 12.92 10.81 -3.77
N ASP A 63 13.68 10.06 -4.59
CA ASP A 63 13.77 10.31 -6.03
C ASP A 63 12.41 10.17 -6.75
N TYR A 64 11.45 9.49 -6.12
CA TYR A 64 10.09 9.32 -6.64
C TYR A 64 9.09 10.37 -6.14
N ASN A 65 9.46 11.28 -5.23
CA ASN A 65 8.53 12.25 -4.64
C ASN A 65 7.78 13.06 -5.71
N GLY A 66 8.51 13.62 -6.69
CA GLY A 66 7.89 14.37 -7.80
C GLY A 66 6.99 13.50 -8.68
N ARG A 67 7.38 12.22 -8.93
CA ARG A 67 6.60 11.28 -9.74
C ARG A 67 5.33 10.84 -9.03
N MET A 68 5.38 10.62 -7.72
CA MET A 68 4.20 10.33 -6.91
C MET A 68 3.23 11.51 -6.85
N THR A 69 3.76 12.73 -6.74
CA THR A 69 2.97 13.97 -6.82
C THR A 69 2.28 14.10 -8.18
N ALA A 70 3.01 13.86 -9.28
CA ALA A 70 2.45 13.90 -10.63
C ALA A 70 1.35 12.84 -10.84
N LEU A 71 1.59 11.58 -10.38
CA LEU A 71 0.57 10.53 -10.42
C LEU A 71 -0.70 10.93 -9.64
N TYR A 72 -0.54 11.48 -8.45
CA TYR A 72 -1.67 11.96 -7.66
C TYR A 72 -2.46 13.04 -8.40
N ASN A 73 -1.76 14.07 -8.91
CA ASN A 73 -2.40 15.18 -9.62
C ASN A 73 -3.13 14.75 -10.89
N ASP A 74 -2.58 13.76 -11.61
CA ASP A 74 -3.15 13.28 -12.87
C ASP A 74 -4.35 12.33 -12.68
N TYR A 75 -4.38 11.57 -11.58
CA TYR A 75 -5.37 10.50 -11.41
C TYR A 75 -6.38 10.74 -10.28
N ALA A 76 -6.08 11.55 -9.26
CA ALA A 76 -7.06 11.86 -8.22
C ALA A 76 -8.30 12.58 -8.78
N PRO A 77 -8.20 13.51 -9.75
CA PRO A 77 -9.36 14.11 -10.42
C PRO A 77 -10.20 13.09 -11.22
N LYS A 78 -9.60 11.95 -11.62
CA LYS A 78 -10.28 10.84 -12.31
C LYS A 78 -10.97 9.86 -11.33
N GLY A 79 -11.00 10.17 -10.04
CA GLY A 79 -11.63 9.35 -9.00
C GLY A 79 -10.72 8.29 -8.38
N VAL A 80 -9.43 8.22 -8.77
CA VAL A 80 -8.48 7.29 -8.15
C VAL A 80 -8.14 7.78 -6.72
N LYS A 81 -8.25 6.90 -5.74
CA LYS A 81 -7.82 7.16 -4.36
C LYS A 81 -6.37 6.73 -4.17
N PHE A 82 -5.61 7.54 -3.46
CA PHE A 82 -4.21 7.26 -3.13
C PHE A 82 -4.04 7.14 -1.62
N VAL A 83 -3.39 6.06 -1.18
CA VAL A 83 -3.07 5.79 0.22
C VAL A 83 -1.56 5.57 0.31
N PHE A 84 -0.84 6.60 0.76
CA PHE A 84 0.59 6.50 0.99
C PHE A 84 0.86 6.05 2.42
N ILE A 85 1.71 5.03 2.58
CA ILE A 85 1.97 4.38 3.87
C ILE A 85 3.47 4.37 4.15
N ASN A 86 3.85 4.87 5.32
CA ASN A 86 5.19 4.72 5.84
C ASN A 86 5.19 3.60 6.90
N SER A 87 5.86 2.49 6.58
CA SER A 87 5.96 1.30 7.46
C SER A 87 7.34 1.16 8.11
N ASN A 88 8.24 2.15 7.96
CA ASN A 88 9.54 2.08 8.62
C ASN A 88 9.40 2.34 10.12
N ASN A 89 9.83 1.38 10.96
CA ASN A 89 9.82 1.54 12.41
C ASN A 89 10.84 2.58 12.92
N THR A 90 11.82 2.94 12.08
CA THR A 90 12.85 3.94 12.39
C THR A 90 12.47 5.36 11.99
N GLU A 91 11.28 5.55 11.45
CA GLU A 91 10.77 6.83 10.95
C GLU A 91 9.50 7.21 11.73
N PRO A 92 9.61 8.01 12.82
CA PRO A 92 8.47 8.38 13.66
C PRO A 92 7.48 9.28 12.91
N ALA A 93 6.22 9.30 13.33
CA ALA A 93 5.14 10.05 12.67
C ALA A 93 5.45 11.55 12.51
N ALA A 94 6.10 12.17 13.49
CA ALA A 94 6.51 13.58 13.40
C ALA A 94 7.53 13.85 12.28
N GLU A 95 8.43 12.88 12.02
CA GLU A 95 9.37 12.97 10.89
C GLU A 95 8.64 12.82 9.56
N VAL A 96 7.69 11.88 9.49
CA VAL A 96 6.85 11.69 8.29
C VAL A 96 6.02 12.95 8.00
N GLU A 97 5.45 13.58 9.02
CA GLU A 97 4.73 14.85 8.86
C GLU A 97 5.63 15.96 8.34
N THR A 98 6.83 16.09 8.91
CA THR A 98 7.82 17.08 8.49
C THR A 98 8.23 16.87 7.03
N HIS A 99 8.55 15.63 6.66
CA HIS A 99 8.92 15.27 5.30
C HIS A 99 7.78 15.57 4.30
N THR A 100 6.53 15.25 4.66
CA THR A 100 5.35 15.55 3.84
C THR A 100 5.23 17.04 3.55
N LYS A 101 5.39 17.88 4.58
CA LYS A 101 5.34 19.35 4.45
C LYS A 101 6.50 19.90 3.61
N GLN A 102 7.72 19.45 3.87
CA GLN A 102 8.93 19.90 3.16
C GLN A 102 8.90 19.58 1.67
N ASN A 103 8.29 18.46 1.29
CA ASN A 103 8.16 18.06 -0.11
C ASN A 103 6.88 18.59 -0.77
N GLY A 104 6.05 19.36 -0.05
CA GLY A 104 4.82 19.95 -0.59
C GLY A 104 3.84 18.88 -1.12
N PHE A 105 3.74 17.70 -0.49
CA PHE A 105 2.87 16.63 -0.96
C PHE A 105 1.40 17.07 -0.91
N PRO A 106 0.64 16.90 -2.02
CA PRO A 106 -0.79 17.20 -2.06
C PRO A 106 -1.65 16.12 -1.39
N PHE A 107 -1.03 15.13 -0.77
CA PHE A 107 -1.66 13.97 -0.15
C PHE A 107 -1.13 13.73 1.27
N GLN A 108 -1.90 12.96 2.04
CA GLN A 108 -1.48 12.52 3.38
C GLN A 108 -0.64 11.25 3.29
N VAL A 109 0.34 11.14 4.19
CA VAL A 109 1.09 9.91 4.44
C VAL A 109 0.64 9.34 5.78
N HIS A 110 0.31 8.06 5.80
CA HIS A 110 -0.13 7.34 6.99
C HIS A 110 1.01 6.51 7.57
N LYS A 111 0.92 6.18 8.85
CA LYS A 111 1.84 5.26 9.53
C LYS A 111 1.23 3.87 9.63
N ASP A 112 2.06 2.87 9.34
CA ASP A 112 1.79 1.49 9.62
C ASP A 112 2.66 1.04 10.80
N ASP A 113 2.11 1.11 12.00
CA ASP A 113 2.82 0.69 13.21
C ASP A 113 3.04 -0.82 13.21
N LYS A 114 4.23 -1.22 13.68
CA LYS A 114 4.64 -2.62 13.77
C LYS A 114 4.65 -3.38 12.45
N ASN A 115 4.60 -2.68 11.31
CA ASN A 115 4.65 -3.23 9.95
C ASN A 115 3.49 -4.19 9.61
N LEU A 116 2.35 -4.08 10.31
CA LEU A 116 1.23 -5.03 10.17
C LEU A 116 0.65 -5.02 8.76
N VAL A 117 0.53 -3.85 8.15
CA VAL A 117 -0.01 -3.69 6.81
C VAL A 117 1.01 -4.07 5.75
N ALA A 118 2.27 -3.62 5.90
CA ALA A 118 3.35 -4.03 5.01
C ALA A 118 3.53 -5.55 4.97
N ASP A 119 3.44 -6.23 6.14
CA ASP A 119 3.54 -7.69 6.22
C ASP A 119 2.36 -8.37 5.49
N ARG A 120 1.13 -7.85 5.62
CA ARG A 120 -0.07 -8.40 4.94
C ARG A 120 0.00 -8.23 3.43
N PHE A 121 0.55 -7.12 2.94
CA PHE A 121 0.77 -6.89 1.50
C PHE A 121 2.03 -7.58 0.97
N GLY A 122 2.87 -8.14 1.83
CA GLY A 122 4.18 -8.69 1.45
C GLY A 122 5.13 -7.61 0.92
N ALA A 123 4.90 -6.33 1.23
CA ALA A 123 5.73 -5.23 0.77
C ALA A 123 7.13 -5.32 1.40
N GLN A 124 8.18 -5.17 0.58
CA GLN A 124 9.56 -5.38 1.00
C GLN A 124 10.42 -4.12 0.91
N VAL A 125 10.12 -3.25 -0.03
CA VAL A 125 10.96 -2.08 -0.37
C VAL A 125 10.12 -0.80 -0.44
N THR A 126 10.79 0.35 -0.57
CA THR A 126 10.15 1.64 -0.82
C THR A 126 10.85 2.38 -1.97
N PRO A 127 10.08 2.86 -3.00
CA PRO A 127 8.64 2.76 -3.12
C PRO A 127 8.17 1.41 -3.66
N GLU A 128 7.03 0.92 -3.18
CA GLU A 128 6.36 -0.29 -3.69
C GLU A 128 4.86 -0.03 -3.75
N SER A 129 4.24 -0.33 -4.90
CA SER A 129 2.86 0.07 -5.19
C SER A 129 1.95 -1.11 -5.48
N PHE A 130 0.69 -0.96 -5.06
CA PHE A 130 -0.41 -1.88 -5.30
C PHE A 130 -1.61 -1.11 -5.85
N VAL A 131 -2.32 -1.67 -6.82
CA VAL A 131 -3.58 -1.13 -7.35
C VAL A 131 -4.70 -2.07 -7.02
N LEU A 132 -5.74 -1.57 -6.38
CA LEU A 132 -6.93 -2.32 -5.97
C LEU A 132 -8.14 -1.77 -6.71
N ASP A 133 -8.96 -2.68 -7.24
CA ASP A 133 -10.25 -2.32 -7.84
C ASP A 133 -11.34 -2.08 -6.78
N LYS A 134 -12.56 -1.72 -7.23
CA LYS A 134 -13.73 -1.46 -6.38
C LYS A 134 -14.05 -2.61 -5.42
N ALA A 135 -13.85 -3.85 -5.85
CA ALA A 135 -14.07 -5.04 -5.03
C ALA A 135 -12.95 -5.28 -4.01
N GLY A 136 -11.86 -4.47 -4.06
CA GLY A 136 -10.66 -4.63 -3.25
C GLY A 136 -9.71 -5.70 -3.77
N VAL A 137 -9.89 -6.17 -5.02
CA VAL A 137 -8.98 -7.14 -5.64
C VAL A 137 -7.71 -6.43 -6.10
N ILE A 138 -6.55 -6.99 -5.74
CA ILE A 138 -5.25 -6.46 -6.14
C ILE A 138 -5.03 -6.78 -7.61
N ARG A 139 -5.02 -5.75 -8.44
CA ARG A 139 -4.84 -5.82 -9.90
C ARG A 139 -3.40 -5.62 -10.33
N TYR A 140 -2.64 -4.85 -9.56
CA TYR A 140 -1.23 -4.60 -9.83
C TYR A 140 -0.42 -4.64 -8.54
N HIS A 141 0.81 -5.15 -8.64
CA HIS A 141 1.82 -5.09 -7.59
C HIS A 141 3.19 -4.86 -8.21
N GLY A 142 3.91 -3.84 -7.77
CA GLY A 142 5.28 -3.62 -8.23
C GLY A 142 5.81 -2.20 -8.14
N SER A 143 6.69 -1.85 -9.08
CA SER A 143 7.37 -0.56 -9.14
C SER A 143 6.49 0.53 -9.78
N ILE A 144 6.81 1.79 -9.48
CA ILE A 144 6.18 2.94 -10.15
C ILE A 144 6.63 3.00 -11.62
N ASP A 145 7.94 2.89 -11.85
CA ASP A 145 8.56 2.91 -13.17
C ASP A 145 9.56 1.75 -13.32
N ASP A 146 10.15 1.59 -14.49
CA ASP A 146 11.19 0.60 -14.77
C ASP A 146 12.61 1.07 -14.42
N SER A 147 12.79 2.35 -14.04
CA SER A 147 14.08 2.93 -13.65
C SER A 147 13.94 3.95 -12.53
N GLN A 148 14.86 3.92 -11.55
CA GLN A 148 15.02 4.99 -10.56
C GLN A 148 15.40 6.31 -11.21
N VAL A 149 16.32 6.27 -12.20
CA VAL A 149 16.81 7.46 -12.91
C VAL A 149 15.75 7.90 -13.91
N LEU A 150 15.15 9.06 -13.69
CA LEU A 150 14.04 9.58 -14.50
C LEU A 150 14.36 9.60 -16.00
N ALA A 151 15.57 10.05 -16.37
CA ALA A 151 16.00 10.11 -17.78
C ALA A 151 16.15 8.74 -18.44
N ARG A 152 16.13 7.64 -17.68
CA ARG A 152 16.22 6.26 -18.19
C ARG A 152 14.88 5.52 -18.15
N VAL A 153 13.81 6.18 -17.69
CA VAL A 153 12.48 5.58 -17.65
C VAL A 153 11.98 5.39 -19.08
N GLN A 154 11.72 4.14 -19.45
CA GLN A 154 11.11 3.76 -20.72
C GLN A 154 9.65 3.34 -20.53
N VAL A 155 9.33 2.79 -19.35
CA VAL A 155 8.00 2.28 -19.02
C VAL A 155 7.52 2.82 -17.68
N GLN A 156 6.50 3.65 -17.70
CA GLN A 156 5.79 4.13 -16.52
C GLN A 156 4.76 3.08 -16.06
N ARG A 157 5.25 2.06 -15.35
CA ARG A 157 4.51 0.81 -15.07
C ARG A 157 3.21 1.04 -14.31
N LEU A 158 3.25 1.81 -13.22
CA LEU A 158 2.05 2.11 -12.43
C LEU A 158 1.04 2.92 -13.22
N ARG A 159 1.50 3.88 -14.04
CA ARG A 159 0.64 4.68 -14.91
C ARG A 159 -0.07 3.79 -15.95
N LYS A 160 0.66 2.91 -16.63
CA LYS A 160 0.07 1.92 -17.55
C LYS A 160 -0.96 1.04 -16.87
N ALA A 161 -0.67 0.58 -15.64
CA ALA A 161 -1.61 -0.23 -14.88
C ALA A 161 -2.90 0.54 -14.55
N LEU A 162 -2.79 1.80 -14.11
CA LEU A 162 -3.93 2.65 -13.82
C LEU A 162 -4.78 2.90 -15.07
N ASP A 163 -4.15 3.23 -16.20
CA ASP A 163 -4.85 3.49 -17.48
C ASP A 163 -5.60 2.24 -17.93
N SER A 164 -4.98 1.04 -17.85
CA SER A 164 -5.64 -0.22 -18.21
C SER A 164 -6.85 -0.51 -17.31
N VAL A 165 -6.71 -0.38 -15.99
CA VAL A 165 -7.83 -0.66 -15.06
C VAL A 165 -8.96 0.34 -15.26
N LEU A 166 -8.67 1.63 -15.44
CA LEU A 166 -9.67 2.66 -15.70
C LEU A 166 -10.42 2.40 -17.02
N ALA A 167 -9.73 1.87 -18.03
CA ALA A 167 -10.31 1.51 -19.32
C ALA A 167 -11.02 0.13 -19.31
N GLY A 168 -11.01 -0.59 -18.19
CA GLY A 168 -11.55 -1.95 -18.11
C GLY A 168 -10.79 -2.98 -18.95
N GLN A 169 -9.52 -2.68 -19.27
CA GLN A 169 -8.65 -3.54 -20.07
C GLN A 169 -7.78 -4.44 -19.19
N PRO A 170 -7.38 -5.63 -19.68
CA PRO A 170 -6.43 -6.47 -18.97
C PRO A 170 -5.06 -5.78 -18.84
N LEU A 171 -4.37 -6.05 -17.74
CA LEU A 171 -3.01 -5.58 -17.52
C LEU A 171 -2.01 -6.46 -18.27
N GLU A 172 -1.15 -5.86 -19.08
CA GLU A 172 -0.05 -6.55 -19.75
C GLU A 172 0.95 -7.13 -18.73
N SER A 173 1.26 -6.37 -17.68
CA SER A 173 2.21 -6.74 -16.63
C SER A 173 1.60 -6.45 -15.25
N PRO A 174 0.74 -7.34 -14.73
CA PRO A 174 0.07 -7.13 -13.45
C PRO A 174 1.03 -7.22 -12.25
N GLN A 175 2.19 -7.83 -12.43
CA GLN A 175 3.24 -7.90 -11.41
C GLN A 175 4.58 -7.49 -12.01
N THR A 176 5.29 -6.60 -11.29
CA THR A 176 6.65 -6.17 -11.65
C THR A 176 7.52 -6.15 -10.40
N LYS A 177 8.83 -6.23 -10.57
CA LYS A 177 9.75 -6.14 -9.44
C LYS A 177 9.87 -4.70 -8.98
N ALA A 178 9.44 -4.40 -7.75
CA ALA A 178 9.76 -3.15 -7.08
C ALA A 178 11.25 -3.12 -6.68
N PHE A 179 11.81 -1.94 -6.61
CA PHE A 179 13.19 -1.73 -6.17
C PHE A 179 13.27 -0.47 -5.31
N GLY A 180 14.16 -0.51 -4.33
CA GLY A 180 14.27 0.56 -3.34
C GLY A 180 14.94 0.09 -2.06
N CYS A 181 14.88 0.91 -1.02
CA CYS A 181 15.39 0.55 0.29
C CYS A 181 14.43 -0.40 1.00
N THR A 182 14.98 -1.41 1.66
CA THR A 182 14.19 -2.36 2.46
C THR A 182 13.43 -1.67 3.58
N ILE A 183 12.14 -2.00 3.73
CA ILE A 183 11.31 -1.54 4.86
C ILE A 183 11.91 -2.02 6.18
N LYS A 184 12.17 -1.08 7.09
CA LYS A 184 12.73 -1.37 8.42
C LYS A 184 11.63 -1.87 9.35
N ARG A 185 11.68 -3.17 9.65
CA ARG A 185 10.67 -3.83 10.49
C ARG A 185 11.02 -3.78 11.95
N VAL A 186 9.99 -3.85 12.80
CA VAL A 186 10.18 -4.12 14.23
C VAL A 186 10.79 -5.51 14.42
N LYS A 187 11.68 -5.66 15.39
CA LYS A 187 12.16 -6.99 15.78
C LYS A 187 10.98 -7.76 16.40
N LYS A 188 10.61 -8.87 15.78
CA LYS A 188 9.63 -9.78 16.39
C LYS A 188 10.31 -10.39 17.62
N ALA A 189 9.64 -10.36 18.78
CA ALA A 189 10.10 -11.11 19.94
C ALA A 189 10.11 -12.60 19.57
N SER A 190 11.28 -13.25 19.77
CA SER A 190 11.46 -14.68 19.58
C SER A 190 10.74 -15.45 20.67
#